data_4f043062c6bf2ebf726c6c2f15006dc8
#
_entry.id   4f043062c6bf2ebf726c6c2f15006dc8
#
_cell.length_a   1.000
_cell.length_b   1.000
_cell.length_c   1.000
_cell.angle_alpha   90.00
_cell.angle_beta   90.00
_cell.angle_gamma   90.00
#
_symmetry.space_group_name_H-M   'P 1'
#
loop_
_entity.id
_entity.type
_entity.pdbx_description
1 polymer ?
#
loop_
_entity_poly.entity_id
_entity_poly.type
_entity_poly.pdbx_seq_one_letter_code
_entity_poly.pdbx_strand_id
1 'polypeptide(L)'
;DEFSELCRDFEEMRRRLKESAEEKIAMDKENKELISNISHDLKTPITAVKGYVEGIMDGVADTPEKMDRYVRTIYNKTNEMDHLINELTFYSKIDTNRIPYTFSKLNVEDYFSDCAEEVGLELETRGIQLCYANYVDKDVLVIADGEQIRRVIHNIISNAIKYMDKQNGMKGIIQIRVKDVGDFVQVEIEDNGKG
;
A
#
# COMPACT_ATOMS: atom_id res chain seq x y z
N ASP A 1 0.75 35.10 -41.27
CA ASP A 1 1.88 34.75 -42.10
C ASP A 1 2.27 33.30 -41.80
N GLU A 2 2.14 32.42 -42.81
CA GLU A 2 2.36 30.97 -42.69
C GLU A 2 3.74 30.62 -42.07
N PHE A 3 4.75 31.44 -42.35
CA PHE A 3 6.09 31.24 -41.79
C PHE A 3 6.14 31.49 -40.30
N SER A 4 5.42 32.48 -39.80
CA SER A 4 5.35 32.76 -38.35
C SER A 4 4.57 31.68 -37.61
N GLU A 5 3.57 31.08 -38.25
CA GLU A 5 2.79 29.96 -37.71
C GLU A 5 3.65 28.70 -37.63
N LEU A 6 4.41 28.39 -38.68
CA LEU A 6 5.35 27.27 -38.73
C LEU A 6 6.44 27.40 -37.66
N CYS A 7 7.00 28.59 -37.43
CA CYS A 7 7.99 28.83 -36.38
C CYS A 7 7.41 28.59 -34.99
N ARG A 8 6.17 29.03 -34.75
CA ARG A 8 5.48 28.82 -33.47
C ARG A 8 5.22 27.33 -33.21
N ASP A 9 4.74 26.62 -34.24
CA ASP A 9 4.47 25.18 -34.12
C ASP A 9 5.76 24.38 -33.86
N PHE A 10 6.87 24.77 -34.48
CA PHE A 10 8.17 24.19 -34.25
C PHE A 10 8.68 24.46 -32.82
N GLU A 11 8.52 25.66 -32.30
CA GLU A 11 8.89 26.00 -30.94
C GLU A 11 8.02 25.25 -29.91
N GLU A 12 6.72 25.09 -30.18
CA GLU A 12 5.83 24.31 -29.32
C GLU A 12 6.22 22.82 -29.33
N MET A 13 6.52 22.25 -30.50
CA MET A 13 7.00 20.88 -30.61
C MET A 13 8.32 20.68 -29.86
N ARG A 14 9.27 21.61 -30.00
CA ARG A 14 10.54 21.58 -29.26
C ARG A 14 10.32 21.61 -27.73
N ARG A 15 9.41 22.47 -27.26
CA ARG A 15 9.07 22.58 -25.86
C ARG A 15 8.47 21.26 -25.33
N ARG A 16 7.50 20.67 -26.03
CA ARG A 16 6.87 19.40 -25.68
C ARG A 16 7.89 18.25 -25.65
N LEU A 17 8.81 18.19 -26.62
CA LEU A 17 9.88 17.20 -26.64
C LEU A 17 10.82 17.35 -25.44
N LYS A 18 11.16 18.59 -25.07
CA LYS A 18 12.00 18.86 -23.90
C LYS A 18 11.29 18.42 -22.60
N GLU A 19 10.04 18.82 -22.41
CA GLU A 19 9.22 18.44 -21.25
C GLU A 19 9.11 16.90 -21.14
N SER A 20 8.80 16.21 -22.24
CA SER A 20 8.72 14.75 -22.26
C SER A 20 10.06 14.07 -21.96
N ALA A 21 11.19 14.64 -22.40
CA ALA A 21 12.51 14.12 -22.07
C ALA A 21 12.87 14.33 -20.58
N GLU A 22 12.52 15.48 -20.02
CA GLU A 22 12.72 15.79 -18.60
C GLU A 22 11.87 14.88 -17.71
N GLU A 23 10.60 14.65 -18.07
CA GLU A 23 9.71 13.70 -17.39
C GLU A 23 10.28 12.27 -17.42
N LYS A 24 10.79 11.81 -18.55
CA LYS A 24 11.40 10.50 -18.68
C LYS A 24 12.63 10.34 -17.80
N ILE A 25 13.49 11.36 -17.76
CA ILE A 25 14.69 11.35 -16.89
C ILE A 25 14.29 11.31 -15.42
N ALA A 26 13.27 12.08 -15.01
CA ALA A 26 12.77 12.06 -13.64
C ALA A 26 12.23 10.67 -13.26
N MET A 27 11.44 10.06 -14.14
CA MET A 27 10.87 8.72 -13.95
C MET A 27 11.95 7.62 -13.86
N ASP A 28 12.99 7.69 -14.72
CA ASP A 28 14.13 6.76 -14.66
C ASP A 28 14.91 6.90 -13.33
N LYS A 29 15.01 8.12 -12.80
CA LYS A 29 15.65 8.37 -11.50
C LYS A 29 14.83 7.78 -10.36
N GLU A 30 13.52 8.04 -10.33
CA GLU A 30 12.60 7.49 -9.32
C GLU A 30 12.63 5.96 -9.34
N ASN A 31 12.63 5.33 -10.50
CA ASN A 31 12.71 3.87 -10.64
C ASN A 31 14.02 3.31 -10.08
N LYS A 32 15.16 3.98 -10.30
CA LYS A 32 16.44 3.56 -9.74
C LYS A 32 16.47 3.68 -8.21
N GLU A 33 15.94 4.77 -7.67
CA GLU A 33 15.83 4.99 -6.22
C GLU A 33 14.92 3.93 -5.58
N LEU A 34 13.78 3.62 -6.19
CA LEU A 34 12.87 2.57 -5.74
C LEU A 34 13.55 1.20 -5.69
N ILE A 35 14.22 0.79 -6.79
CA ILE A 35 14.94 -0.49 -6.84
C ILE A 35 16.03 -0.56 -5.78
N SER A 36 16.75 0.56 -5.56
CA SER A 36 17.78 0.63 -4.52
C SER A 36 17.19 0.46 -3.12
N ASN A 37 16.08 1.15 -2.83
CA ASN A 37 15.40 1.08 -1.54
C ASN A 37 14.85 -0.33 -1.28
N ILE A 38 14.18 -0.94 -2.26
CA ILE A 38 13.67 -2.31 -2.15
C ILE A 38 14.80 -3.32 -1.95
N SER A 39 15.91 -3.15 -2.66
CA SER A 39 17.09 -4.02 -2.50
C SER A 39 17.65 -3.94 -1.09
N HIS A 40 17.68 -2.74 -0.50
CA HIS A 40 18.07 -2.53 0.89
C HIS A 40 17.08 -3.19 1.86
N ASP A 41 15.78 -2.99 1.63
CA ASP A 41 14.72 -3.48 2.50
C ASP A 41 14.57 -5.02 2.43
N LEU A 42 14.92 -5.65 1.31
CA LEU A 42 15.02 -7.09 1.18
C LEU A 42 16.28 -7.66 1.85
N LYS A 43 17.40 -6.92 1.82
CA LYS A 43 18.66 -7.37 2.42
C LYS A 43 18.54 -7.58 3.93
N THR A 44 17.79 -6.73 4.60
CA THR A 44 17.60 -6.77 6.06
C THR A 44 16.97 -8.09 6.54
N PRO A 45 15.79 -8.51 6.06
CA PRO A 45 15.19 -9.78 6.46
C PRO A 45 16.02 -11.00 5.99
N ILE A 46 16.65 -10.94 4.82
CA ILE A 46 17.55 -12.01 4.34
C ILE A 46 18.70 -12.22 5.32
N THR A 47 19.35 -11.15 5.77
CA THR A 47 20.45 -11.23 6.74
C THR A 47 19.98 -11.80 8.07
N ALA A 48 18.78 -11.40 8.53
CA ALA A 48 18.20 -11.96 9.74
C ALA A 48 17.91 -13.46 9.60
N VAL A 49 17.25 -13.89 8.52
CA VAL A 49 16.99 -15.31 8.23
C VAL A 49 18.27 -16.11 8.25
N LYS A 50 19.31 -15.61 7.55
CA LYS A 50 20.62 -16.27 7.49
C LYS A 50 21.22 -16.42 8.89
N GLY A 51 21.22 -15.37 9.71
CA GLY A 51 21.76 -15.42 11.08
C GLY A 51 21.01 -16.40 11.99
N TYR A 52 19.68 -16.49 11.89
CA TYR A 52 18.90 -17.46 12.65
C TYR A 52 19.15 -18.91 12.19
N VAL A 53 19.29 -19.14 10.86
CA VAL A 53 19.64 -20.46 10.32
C VAL A 53 21.04 -20.87 10.76
N GLU A 54 22.03 -19.97 10.67
CA GLU A 54 23.39 -20.23 11.17
C GLU A 54 23.37 -20.56 12.68
N GLY A 55 22.62 -19.81 13.48
CA GLY A 55 22.45 -20.09 14.91
C GLY A 55 21.80 -21.45 15.22
N ILE A 56 20.93 -21.96 14.36
CA ILE A 56 20.40 -23.33 14.45
C ILE A 56 21.50 -24.34 14.11
N MET A 57 22.22 -24.11 13.00
CA MET A 57 23.30 -25.02 12.55
C MET A 57 24.44 -25.11 13.56
N ASP A 58 24.78 -24.03 14.21
CA ASP A 58 25.84 -23.93 15.20
C ASP A 58 25.41 -24.42 16.60
N GLY A 59 24.15 -24.87 16.74
CA GLY A 59 23.63 -25.39 18.01
C GLY A 59 23.35 -24.31 19.06
N VAL A 60 23.26 -23.02 18.66
CA VAL A 60 22.89 -21.93 19.59
C VAL A 60 21.44 -22.08 20.03
N ALA A 61 20.58 -22.60 19.16
CA ALA A 61 19.18 -22.94 19.49
C ALA A 61 19.15 -24.31 20.20
N ASP A 62 19.70 -24.37 21.40
CA ASP A 62 19.98 -25.58 22.19
C ASP A 62 18.78 -26.09 23.01
N THR A 63 17.64 -25.39 23.02
CA THR A 63 16.40 -25.80 23.69
C THR A 63 15.22 -25.77 22.71
N PRO A 64 14.16 -26.58 22.97
CA PRO A 64 12.94 -26.55 22.14
C PRO A 64 12.31 -25.17 22.03
N GLU A 65 12.33 -24.37 23.10
CA GLU A 65 11.76 -23.03 23.13
C GLU A 65 12.58 -22.06 22.28
N LYS A 66 13.91 -22.15 22.32
CA LYS A 66 14.80 -21.36 21.44
C LYS A 66 14.63 -21.76 19.99
N MET A 67 14.53 -23.05 19.71
CA MET A 67 14.31 -23.57 18.36
C MET A 67 12.99 -23.06 17.80
N ASP A 68 11.89 -23.17 18.53
CA ASP A 68 10.58 -22.66 18.11
C ASP A 68 10.63 -21.14 17.84
N ARG A 69 11.26 -20.36 18.71
CA ARG A 69 11.44 -18.93 18.53
C ARG A 69 12.24 -18.61 17.25
N TYR A 70 13.33 -19.33 16.98
CA TYR A 70 14.15 -19.11 15.79
C TYR A 70 13.36 -19.43 14.52
N VAL A 71 12.68 -20.56 14.49
CA VAL A 71 11.84 -20.97 13.34
C VAL A 71 10.73 -19.97 13.10
N ARG A 72 10.01 -19.51 14.16
CA ARG A 72 8.98 -18.48 14.02
C ARG A 72 9.54 -17.16 13.48
N THR A 73 10.73 -16.76 13.92
CA THR A 73 11.36 -15.54 13.43
C THR A 73 11.73 -15.67 11.95
N ILE A 74 12.28 -16.82 11.53
CA ILE A 74 12.55 -17.10 10.13
C ILE A 74 11.25 -17.00 9.31
N TYR A 75 10.20 -17.68 9.78
CA TYR A 75 8.89 -17.66 9.10
C TYR A 75 8.34 -16.24 8.95
N ASN A 76 8.37 -15.44 10.02
CA ASN A 76 7.89 -14.05 9.97
C ASN A 76 8.73 -13.20 9.00
N LYS A 77 10.06 -13.39 8.96
CA LYS A 77 10.94 -12.66 8.04
C LYS A 77 10.74 -13.06 6.57
N THR A 78 10.43 -14.33 6.31
CA THR A 78 10.05 -14.75 4.95
C THR A 78 8.72 -14.16 4.50
N ASN A 79 7.73 -14.03 5.39
CA ASN A 79 6.47 -13.36 5.07
C ASN A 79 6.66 -11.85 4.79
N GLU A 80 7.55 -11.18 5.54
CA GLU A 80 7.93 -9.79 5.25
C GLU A 80 8.54 -9.65 3.84
N MET A 81 9.39 -10.60 3.44
CA MET A 81 9.98 -10.62 2.09
C MET A 81 8.93 -10.84 1.00
N ASP A 82 8.01 -11.78 1.20
CA ASP A 82 6.91 -12.03 0.26
C ASP A 82 6.06 -10.78 0.05
N HIS A 83 5.78 -10.05 1.15
CA HIS A 83 5.05 -8.78 1.06
C HIS A 83 5.80 -7.75 0.20
N LEU A 84 7.09 -7.54 0.44
CA LEU A 84 7.92 -6.61 -0.35
C LEU A 84 8.00 -7.00 -1.84
N ILE A 85 8.11 -8.29 -2.15
CA ILE A 85 8.12 -8.80 -3.52
C ILE A 85 6.77 -8.55 -4.21
N ASN A 86 5.67 -8.75 -3.51
CA ASN A 86 4.33 -8.49 -4.03
C ASN A 86 4.10 -7.00 -4.30
N GLU A 87 4.58 -6.12 -3.42
CA GLU A 87 4.54 -4.67 -3.64
C GLU A 87 5.34 -4.25 -4.87
N LEU A 88 6.57 -4.77 -5.02
CA LEU A 88 7.40 -4.50 -6.20
C LEU A 88 6.75 -4.99 -7.49
N THR A 89 6.19 -6.20 -7.47
CA THR A 89 5.49 -6.78 -8.61
C THR A 89 4.28 -5.94 -9.01
N PHE A 90 3.56 -5.42 -8.02
CA PHE A 90 2.42 -4.55 -8.27
C PHE A 90 2.84 -3.20 -8.84
N TYR A 91 3.90 -2.59 -8.28
CA TYR A 91 4.46 -1.35 -8.83
C TYR A 91 4.88 -1.52 -10.29
N SER A 92 5.58 -2.60 -10.62
CA SER A 92 5.97 -2.91 -12.01
C SER A 92 4.77 -3.05 -12.96
N LYS A 93 3.63 -3.56 -12.47
CA LYS A 93 2.39 -3.65 -13.26
C LYS A 93 1.71 -2.30 -13.46
N ILE A 94 1.78 -1.40 -12.47
CA ILE A 94 1.27 -0.02 -12.57
C ILE A 94 2.06 0.72 -13.63
N ASP A 95 3.38 0.73 -13.52
CA ASP A 95 4.30 1.45 -14.41
C ASP A 95 4.13 1.02 -15.88
N THR A 96 3.85 -0.25 -16.12
CA THR A 96 3.60 -0.79 -17.47
C THR A 96 2.14 -0.69 -17.94
N ASN A 97 1.26 -0.05 -17.17
CA ASN A 97 -0.20 0.01 -17.42
C ASN A 97 -0.83 -1.37 -17.68
N ARG A 98 -0.33 -2.42 -17.01
CA ARG A 98 -0.72 -3.83 -17.18
C ARG A 98 -1.59 -4.37 -16.06
N ILE A 99 -2.16 -3.50 -15.22
CA ILE A 99 -3.13 -3.95 -14.23
C ILE A 99 -4.42 -4.25 -14.99
N PRO A 100 -4.88 -5.50 -15.02
CA PRO A 100 -6.17 -5.83 -15.59
C PRO A 100 -7.25 -5.38 -14.59
N TYR A 101 -7.70 -4.12 -14.68
CA TYR A 101 -8.80 -3.63 -13.87
C TYR A 101 -10.09 -4.33 -14.23
N THR A 102 -10.81 -4.83 -13.23
CA THR A 102 -12.14 -5.45 -13.38
C THR A 102 -13.20 -4.52 -12.79
N PHE A 103 -13.65 -3.56 -13.59
CA PHE A 103 -14.70 -2.64 -13.17
C PHE A 103 -16.06 -3.34 -13.09
N SER A 104 -16.74 -3.16 -11.98
CA SER A 104 -18.10 -3.66 -11.74
C SER A 104 -18.93 -2.60 -11.01
N LYS A 105 -20.27 -2.79 -11.03
CA LYS A 105 -21.16 -1.96 -10.21
C LYS A 105 -21.10 -2.48 -8.78
N LEU A 106 -20.72 -1.62 -7.86
CA LEU A 106 -20.64 -1.91 -6.43
C LEU A 106 -21.70 -1.09 -5.70
N ASN A 107 -22.50 -1.74 -4.85
CA ASN A 107 -23.33 -1.02 -3.89
C ASN A 107 -22.41 -0.47 -2.79
N VAL A 108 -22.49 0.83 -2.53
CA VAL A 108 -21.56 1.53 -1.62
C VAL A 108 -21.77 1.06 -0.18
N GLU A 109 -23.03 0.92 0.26
CA GLU A 109 -23.35 0.48 1.62
C GLU A 109 -22.82 -0.93 1.89
N ASP A 110 -23.18 -1.90 1.03
CA ASP A 110 -22.79 -3.29 1.19
C ASP A 110 -21.26 -3.45 1.14
N TYR A 111 -20.62 -2.83 0.14
CA TYR A 111 -19.20 -2.99 -0.09
C TYR A 111 -18.34 -2.43 1.06
N PHE A 112 -18.63 -1.20 1.52
CA PHE A 112 -17.83 -0.61 2.60
C PHE A 112 -18.19 -1.15 3.97
N SER A 113 -19.40 -1.66 4.17
CA SER A 113 -19.79 -2.40 5.38
C SER A 113 -18.97 -3.68 5.51
N ASP A 114 -18.88 -4.47 4.43
CA ASP A 114 -18.06 -5.70 4.40
C ASP A 114 -16.58 -5.39 4.64
N CYS A 115 -16.05 -4.34 4.00
CA CYS A 115 -14.67 -3.91 4.22
C CYS A 115 -14.42 -3.48 5.69
N ALA A 116 -15.37 -2.76 6.29
CA ALA A 116 -15.25 -2.31 7.67
C ALA A 116 -15.33 -3.48 8.66
N GLU A 117 -16.16 -4.49 8.40
CA GLU A 117 -16.23 -5.70 9.21
C GLU A 117 -14.89 -6.49 9.16
N GLU A 118 -14.33 -6.71 7.97
CA GLU A 118 -13.06 -7.39 7.77
C GLU A 118 -11.92 -6.67 8.51
N VAL A 119 -11.80 -5.34 8.32
CA VAL A 119 -10.82 -4.50 9.00
C VAL A 119 -11.03 -4.49 10.51
N GLY A 120 -12.30 -4.43 10.96
CA GLY A 120 -12.65 -4.45 12.38
C GLY A 120 -12.15 -5.68 13.11
N LEU A 121 -12.29 -6.85 12.50
CA LEU A 121 -11.78 -8.12 13.06
C LEU A 121 -10.24 -8.10 13.22
N GLU A 122 -9.53 -7.58 12.23
CA GLU A 122 -8.06 -7.45 12.32
C GLU A 122 -7.65 -6.49 13.43
N LEU A 123 -8.29 -5.32 13.51
CA LEU A 123 -7.98 -4.27 14.49
C LEU A 123 -8.29 -4.71 15.93
N GLU A 124 -9.36 -5.47 16.13
CA GLU A 124 -9.74 -6.01 17.43
C GLU A 124 -8.64 -6.90 18.01
N THR A 125 -8.01 -7.75 17.21
CA THR A 125 -6.89 -8.61 17.63
C THR A 125 -5.68 -7.82 18.14
N ARG A 126 -5.57 -6.54 17.72
CA ARG A 126 -4.49 -5.61 18.08
C ARG A 126 -4.89 -4.60 19.16
N GLY A 127 -6.12 -4.68 19.67
CA GLY A 127 -6.65 -3.75 20.66
C GLY A 127 -6.91 -2.34 20.11
N ILE A 128 -7.05 -2.18 18.79
CA ILE A 128 -7.35 -0.92 18.11
C ILE A 128 -8.86 -0.84 17.89
N GLN A 129 -9.45 0.30 18.18
CA GLN A 129 -10.88 0.52 17.99
C GLN A 129 -11.17 1.05 16.57
N LEU A 130 -12.11 0.41 15.86
CA LEU A 130 -12.66 0.92 14.61
C LEU A 130 -13.95 1.71 14.88
N CYS A 131 -14.05 2.89 14.29
CA CYS A 131 -15.28 3.67 14.19
C CYS A 131 -15.66 3.77 12.71
N TYR A 132 -16.74 3.10 12.30
CA TYR A 132 -17.25 3.15 10.93
C TYR A 132 -18.54 3.95 10.86
N ALA A 133 -18.66 4.85 9.89
CA ALA A 133 -19.88 5.61 9.62
C ALA A 133 -20.08 5.77 8.11
N ASN A 134 -21.25 5.36 7.63
CA ASN A 134 -21.67 5.56 6.25
C ASN A 134 -22.82 6.58 6.19
N TYR A 135 -22.64 7.60 5.38
CA TYR A 135 -23.60 8.68 5.16
C TYR A 135 -24.17 8.69 3.73
N VAL A 136 -23.99 7.58 3.02
CA VAL A 136 -24.46 7.39 1.64
C VAL A 136 -25.78 6.65 1.65
N ASP A 137 -26.69 7.03 0.76
CA ASP A 137 -27.97 6.32 0.61
C ASP A 137 -27.77 4.89 0.14
N LYS A 138 -28.62 3.97 0.60
CA LYS A 138 -28.49 2.51 0.38
C LYS A 138 -28.50 2.09 -1.08
N ASP A 139 -29.09 2.90 -1.96
CA ASP A 139 -29.25 2.57 -3.39
C ASP A 139 -28.09 3.12 -4.25
N VAL A 140 -27.10 3.78 -3.65
CA VAL A 140 -25.98 4.37 -4.40
C VAL A 140 -25.06 3.29 -4.91
N LEU A 141 -24.81 3.33 -6.21
CA LEU A 141 -23.92 2.43 -6.93
C LEU A 141 -22.73 3.21 -7.50
N VAL A 142 -21.54 2.66 -7.39
CA VAL A 142 -20.32 3.16 -8.04
C VAL A 142 -19.78 2.13 -9.03
N ILE A 143 -19.09 2.61 -10.07
CA ILE A 143 -18.35 1.75 -10.99
C ILE A 143 -16.90 1.75 -10.57
N ALA A 144 -16.43 0.63 -10.03
CA ALA A 144 -15.07 0.53 -9.54
C ALA A 144 -14.56 -0.92 -9.58
N ASP A 145 -13.25 -1.08 -9.38
CA ASP A 145 -12.64 -2.37 -9.13
C ASP A 145 -12.56 -2.58 -7.61
N GLY A 146 -13.44 -3.43 -7.07
CA GLY A 146 -13.54 -3.68 -5.64
C GLY A 146 -12.27 -4.29 -5.04
N GLU A 147 -11.55 -5.12 -5.79
CA GLU A 147 -10.30 -5.71 -5.32
C GLU A 147 -9.22 -4.64 -5.12
N GLN A 148 -9.11 -3.70 -6.06
CA GLN A 148 -8.14 -2.61 -5.96
C GLN A 148 -8.50 -1.61 -4.86
N ILE A 149 -9.79 -1.29 -4.67
CA ILE A 149 -10.22 -0.45 -3.54
C ILE A 149 -9.91 -1.12 -2.21
N ARG A 150 -10.21 -2.41 -2.05
CA ARG A 150 -9.88 -3.19 -0.84
C ARG A 150 -8.39 -3.13 -0.54
N ARG A 151 -7.54 -3.26 -1.56
CA ARG A 151 -6.08 -3.14 -1.43
C ARG A 151 -5.65 -1.76 -0.96
N VAL A 152 -6.25 -0.69 -1.48
CA VAL A 152 -5.99 0.68 -1.02
C VAL A 152 -6.34 0.84 0.46
N ILE A 153 -7.53 0.41 0.87
CA ILE A 153 -7.98 0.46 2.26
C ILE A 153 -7.00 -0.31 3.15
N HIS A 154 -6.65 -1.54 2.78
CA HIS A 154 -5.74 -2.38 3.56
C HIS A 154 -4.35 -1.74 3.72
N ASN A 155 -3.81 -1.13 2.67
CA ASN A 155 -2.53 -0.43 2.73
C ASN A 155 -2.56 0.77 3.69
N ILE A 156 -3.64 1.56 3.66
CA ILE A 156 -3.80 2.71 4.57
C ILE A 156 -3.91 2.22 6.02
N ILE A 157 -4.75 1.21 6.27
CA ILE A 157 -4.95 0.62 7.61
C ILE A 157 -3.66 0.01 8.14
N SER A 158 -2.93 -0.74 7.33
CA SER A 158 -1.64 -1.33 7.71
C SER A 158 -0.62 -0.26 8.10
N ASN A 159 -0.57 0.85 7.36
CA ASN A 159 0.26 1.99 7.73
C ASN A 159 -0.17 2.63 9.06
N ALA A 160 -1.47 2.86 9.24
CA ALA A 160 -2.00 3.40 10.48
C ALA A 160 -1.62 2.52 11.69
N ILE A 161 -1.80 1.20 11.61
CA ILE A 161 -1.41 0.24 12.64
C ILE A 161 0.09 0.36 12.95
N LYS A 162 0.95 0.39 11.92
CA LYS A 162 2.40 0.48 12.06
C LYS A 162 2.85 1.72 12.84
N TYR A 163 2.14 2.84 12.67
CA TYR A 163 2.44 4.09 13.38
C TYR A 163 1.85 4.13 14.80
N MET A 164 0.73 3.41 15.04
CA MET A 164 0.12 3.31 16.36
C MET A 164 0.88 2.40 17.32
N ASP A 165 1.42 1.28 16.85
CA ASP A 165 2.19 0.31 17.67
C ASP A 165 3.40 0.93 18.39
N LYS A 166 3.80 2.15 18.00
CA LYS A 166 4.90 2.90 18.63
C LYS A 166 4.46 3.80 19.79
N GLN A 167 3.16 3.87 20.08
CA GLN A 167 2.63 4.75 21.13
C GLN A 167 2.39 3.96 22.43
N ASN A 168 3.31 4.09 23.37
CA ASN A 168 3.12 3.53 24.73
C ASN A 168 1.92 4.20 25.42
N GLY A 169 0.83 3.46 25.58
CA GLY A 169 -0.25 3.74 26.51
C GLY A 169 -1.50 4.43 25.99
N MET A 170 -1.57 4.84 24.72
CA MET A 170 -2.83 5.35 24.14
C MET A 170 -3.56 4.26 23.35
N LYS A 171 -4.89 4.17 23.55
CA LYS A 171 -5.73 3.27 22.74
C LYS A 171 -5.76 3.75 21.30
N GLY A 172 -5.35 2.91 20.35
CA GLY A 172 -5.43 3.19 18.94
C GLY A 172 -6.90 3.30 18.49
N ILE A 173 -7.20 4.32 17.68
CA ILE A 173 -8.53 4.53 17.10
C ILE A 173 -8.34 4.79 15.61
N ILE A 174 -9.08 4.06 14.79
CA ILE A 174 -9.20 4.32 13.35
C ILE A 174 -10.66 4.65 13.05
N GLN A 175 -10.89 5.71 12.30
CA GLN A 175 -12.21 6.14 11.88
C GLN A 175 -12.31 6.07 10.35
N ILE A 176 -13.34 5.37 9.85
CA ILE A 176 -13.67 5.30 8.42
C ILE A 176 -15.01 5.99 8.23
N ARG A 177 -15.06 6.98 7.35
CA ARG A 177 -16.30 7.70 6.97
C ARG A 177 -16.50 7.63 5.47
N VAL A 178 -17.69 7.25 5.04
CA VAL A 178 -18.11 7.22 3.64
C VAL A 178 -19.18 8.26 3.42
N LYS A 179 -18.98 9.15 2.44
CA LYS A 179 -19.87 10.30 2.17
C LYS A 179 -20.18 10.41 0.69
N ASP A 180 -21.40 10.81 0.38
CA ASP A 180 -21.79 11.27 -0.95
C ASP A 180 -21.39 12.74 -1.11
N VAL A 181 -20.62 13.04 -2.15
CA VAL A 181 -20.18 14.39 -2.50
C VAL A 181 -20.61 14.78 -3.92
N GLY A 182 -21.76 14.28 -4.34
CA GLY A 182 -22.38 14.56 -5.63
C GLY A 182 -22.00 13.50 -6.67
N ASP A 183 -21.12 13.81 -7.62
CA ASP A 183 -20.73 12.87 -8.67
C ASP A 183 -19.75 11.78 -8.17
N PHE A 184 -19.31 11.85 -6.92
CA PHE A 184 -18.33 10.95 -6.32
C PHE A 184 -18.75 10.50 -4.93
N VAL A 185 -18.23 9.35 -4.53
CA VAL A 185 -18.25 8.87 -3.14
C VAL A 185 -16.87 9.12 -2.55
N GLN A 186 -16.83 9.82 -1.43
CA GLN A 186 -15.61 10.12 -0.68
C GLN A 186 -15.46 9.15 0.48
N VAL A 187 -14.28 8.54 0.60
CA VAL A 187 -13.90 7.69 1.74
C VAL A 187 -12.80 8.40 2.51
N GLU A 188 -13.07 8.69 3.77
CA GLU A 188 -12.10 9.29 4.69
C GLU A 188 -11.64 8.22 5.69
N ILE A 189 -10.33 8.07 5.84
CA ILE A 189 -9.73 7.19 6.85
C ILE A 189 -8.83 8.06 7.71
N GLU A 190 -9.11 8.09 9.01
CA GLU A 190 -8.40 8.91 9.99
C GLU A 190 -7.92 8.02 11.13
N ASP A 191 -6.68 8.19 11.55
CA ASP A 191 -6.10 7.52 12.70
C ASP A 191 -5.62 8.53 13.75
N ASN A 192 -5.49 8.09 14.99
CA ASN A 192 -4.96 8.90 16.08
C ASN A 192 -3.47 8.65 16.36
N GLY A 193 -2.74 8.08 15.42
CA GLY A 193 -1.29 7.92 15.45
C GLY A 193 -0.56 9.27 15.41
N LYS A 194 0.75 9.22 15.58
CA LYS A 194 1.59 10.40 15.32
C LYS A 194 1.88 10.49 13.84
N GLY A 195 1.41 11.60 13.21
CA GLY A 195 1.80 11.96 11.85
C GLY A 195 3.30 12.27 11.73
#